data_c5873ac05e4f7a09fa74093285e30d9f
#
_entry.id   c5873ac05e4f7a09fa74093285e30d9f
#
_cell.length_a   1.000
_cell.length_b   1.000
_cell.length_c   1.000
_cell.angle_alpha   90.00
_cell.angle_beta   90.00
_cell.angle_gamma   90.00
#
_symmetry.space_group_name_H-M   'P 1'
#
loop_
_entity.id
_entity.type
_entity.pdbx_description
1 polymer ?
#
loop_
_entity_poly.entity_id
_entity_poly.type
_entity_poly.pdbx_seq_one_letter_code
_entity_poly.pdbx_strand_id
1 'polypeptide(L)'
;MFRRLTLGLSLLLHGLASAAETRDFILVAGQSNAVGYDAYAEELPADPKDASTMFWWRVGDPPPDEFDGTSARQWTTLQFQPRTPAMSGDAAKKIGRQYGNFNKKSKGGFGPEIGMVRTLATKESRPLAVIKTAFSGTSVAADWNVGLPGKADACYRAMIDETKVAIDAAKSKGITLRPRAFVWVQGESDANAKDAAAYVANLSAMLKSLRTELDTPDLILLLGVNTRFGNGKNPFMPKIIAAQQEVATALPRARYVDTAGAETLPPTHTHFTAVGTLEIGRRYAEALLSFESAK
;
A
#
# COMPACT_ATOMS: atom_id res chain seq x y z
N MET A 1 39.31 -47.82 -50.98
CA MET A 1 37.90 -47.60 -50.68
C MET A 1 37.80 -47.29 -49.17
N PHE A 2 37.92 -46.02 -48.79
CA PHE A 2 37.95 -45.57 -47.38
C PHE A 2 36.57 -45.00 -47.03
N ARG A 3 35.84 -45.64 -46.10
CA ARG A 3 34.60 -45.13 -45.53
C ARG A 3 34.92 -44.16 -44.40
N ARG A 4 34.52 -42.89 -44.54
CA ARG A 4 34.56 -41.90 -43.46
C ARG A 4 33.35 -42.10 -42.58
N LEU A 5 33.56 -42.45 -41.29
CA LEU A 5 32.55 -42.40 -40.23
C LEU A 5 32.43 -40.96 -39.76
N THR A 6 31.29 -40.32 -39.94
CA THR A 6 30.95 -39.01 -39.36
C THR A 6 30.24 -39.26 -38.03
N LEU A 7 30.92 -38.99 -36.90
CA LEU A 7 30.30 -38.96 -35.57
C LEU A 7 29.50 -37.64 -35.41
N GLY A 8 28.20 -37.76 -35.40
CA GLY A 8 27.34 -36.62 -35.06
C GLY A 8 27.30 -36.44 -33.53
N LEU A 9 27.87 -35.34 -33.05
CA LEU A 9 27.81 -34.93 -31.65
C LEU A 9 26.50 -34.19 -31.42
N SER A 10 25.48 -34.86 -30.88
CA SER A 10 24.23 -34.26 -30.43
C SER A 10 24.47 -33.54 -29.11
N LEU A 11 24.58 -32.22 -29.12
CA LEU A 11 24.51 -31.38 -27.92
C LEU A 11 23.07 -31.41 -27.38
N LEU A 12 22.83 -32.16 -26.32
CA LEU A 12 21.65 -32.03 -25.48
C LEU A 12 21.78 -30.72 -24.68
N LEU A 13 21.14 -29.65 -25.16
CA LEU A 13 20.88 -28.45 -24.37
C LEU A 13 19.86 -28.83 -23.28
N HIS A 14 20.36 -29.18 -22.10
CA HIS A 14 19.54 -29.24 -20.90
C HIS A 14 19.22 -27.77 -20.53
N GLY A 15 18.06 -27.28 -20.92
CA GLY A 15 17.50 -26.05 -20.40
C GLY A 15 17.33 -26.21 -18.89
N LEU A 16 18.21 -25.59 -18.12
CA LEU A 16 18.02 -25.40 -16.68
C LEU A 16 16.71 -24.61 -16.52
N ALA A 17 15.62 -25.29 -16.20
CA ALA A 17 14.43 -24.63 -15.73
C ALA A 17 14.82 -23.87 -14.46
N SER A 18 14.98 -22.55 -14.56
CA SER A 18 15.15 -21.72 -13.38
C SER A 18 13.97 -21.98 -12.45
N ALA A 19 14.26 -22.35 -11.21
CA ALA A 19 13.21 -22.47 -10.21
C ALA A 19 12.42 -21.16 -10.18
N ALA A 20 11.08 -21.25 -10.25
CA ALA A 20 10.24 -20.06 -10.24
C ALA A 20 10.54 -19.24 -8.96
N GLU A 21 10.92 -17.99 -9.15
CA GLU A 21 11.19 -17.09 -8.03
C GLU A 21 9.88 -16.83 -7.27
N THR A 22 9.91 -16.98 -5.94
CA THR A 22 8.76 -16.66 -5.09
C THR A 22 9.09 -15.44 -4.25
N ARG A 23 8.19 -14.45 -4.22
CA ARG A 23 8.27 -13.27 -3.36
C ARG A 23 7.04 -13.13 -2.48
N ASP A 24 7.24 -12.78 -1.23
CA ASP A 24 6.13 -12.36 -0.37
C ASP A 24 5.73 -10.94 -0.74
N PHE A 25 4.43 -10.70 -0.96
CA PHE A 25 4.00 -9.34 -1.22
C PHE A 25 3.20 -8.72 -0.07
N ILE A 26 3.40 -7.42 0.10
CA ILE A 26 2.68 -6.55 1.02
C ILE A 26 1.81 -5.62 0.18
N LEU A 27 0.51 -5.62 0.43
CA LEU A 27 -0.42 -4.68 -0.16
C LEU A 27 -0.59 -3.48 0.79
N VAL A 28 -0.36 -2.27 0.29
CA VAL A 28 -0.49 -1.02 1.06
C VAL A 28 -1.61 -0.18 0.47
N ALA A 29 -2.59 0.18 1.29
CA ALA A 29 -3.71 1.01 0.85
C ALA A 29 -4.16 1.99 1.95
N GLY A 30 -4.99 2.93 1.56
CA GLY A 30 -5.53 3.96 2.46
C GLY A 30 -5.64 5.33 1.82
N GLN A 31 -5.56 6.36 2.64
CA GLN A 31 -5.67 7.75 2.19
C GLN A 31 -4.30 8.46 2.16
N SER A 32 -4.28 9.79 2.27
CA SER A 32 -3.08 10.62 2.12
C SER A 32 -1.88 10.20 2.98
N ASN A 33 -2.09 9.64 4.17
CA ASN A 33 -1.01 9.10 5.00
C ASN A 33 -0.48 7.75 4.48
N ALA A 34 -1.28 6.98 3.73
CA ALA A 34 -0.79 5.83 2.97
C ALA A 34 -0.07 6.27 1.68
N VAL A 35 -0.57 7.30 1.02
CA VAL A 35 0.11 7.96 -0.12
C VAL A 35 1.51 8.43 0.31
N GLY A 36 1.62 9.03 1.50
CA GLY A 36 2.81 9.71 1.99
C GLY A 36 2.86 11.17 1.53
N TYR A 37 1.71 11.85 1.58
CA TYR A 37 1.47 13.15 0.95
C TYR A 37 2.48 14.24 1.36
N ASP A 38 2.88 14.27 2.63
CA ASP A 38 3.87 15.22 3.19
C ASP A 38 5.18 14.56 3.62
N ALA A 39 5.41 13.29 3.23
CA ALA A 39 6.71 12.66 3.37
C ALA A 39 7.53 12.95 2.11
N TYR A 40 8.32 14.02 2.16
CA TYR A 40 8.99 14.57 0.98
C TYR A 40 10.10 13.65 0.47
N ALA A 41 10.12 13.45 -0.85
CA ALA A 41 11.13 12.61 -1.51
C ALA A 41 12.56 13.07 -1.24
N GLU A 42 12.77 14.37 -1.06
CA GLU A 42 14.08 14.99 -0.78
C GLU A 42 14.60 14.63 0.63
N GLU A 43 13.71 14.21 1.52
CA GLU A 43 14.04 13.85 2.90
C GLU A 43 14.23 12.32 3.06
N LEU A 44 14.05 11.54 1.99
CA LEU A 44 14.25 10.09 2.02
C LEU A 44 15.74 9.77 1.91
N PRO A 45 16.39 9.23 2.97
CA PRO A 45 17.78 8.80 2.87
C PRO A 45 17.88 7.59 1.94
N ALA A 46 18.97 7.52 1.16
CA ALA A 46 19.24 6.35 0.33
C ALA A 46 19.51 5.11 1.19
N ASP A 47 18.99 3.97 0.77
CA ASP A 47 19.26 2.66 1.37
C ASP A 47 19.44 1.61 0.27
N PRO A 48 20.59 0.91 0.21
CA PRO A 48 20.86 -0.09 -0.82
C PRO A 48 19.88 -1.29 -0.78
N LYS A 49 19.22 -1.53 0.33
CA LYS A 49 18.20 -2.59 0.48
C LYS A 49 16.98 -2.36 -0.40
N ASP A 50 16.68 -1.11 -0.74
CA ASP A 50 15.53 -0.77 -1.59
C ASP A 50 15.61 -1.46 -2.96
N ALA A 51 16.83 -1.62 -3.50
CA ALA A 51 17.05 -2.24 -4.81
C ALA A 51 16.62 -3.71 -4.90
N SER A 52 16.51 -4.42 -3.78
CA SER A 52 16.14 -5.84 -3.73
C SER A 52 14.63 -6.08 -3.71
N THR A 53 13.83 -5.04 -3.48
CA THR A 53 12.36 -5.15 -3.34
C THR A 53 11.66 -4.68 -4.61
N MET A 54 10.77 -5.51 -5.14
CA MET A 54 9.90 -5.15 -6.24
C MET A 54 8.81 -4.19 -5.78
N PHE A 55 8.53 -3.16 -6.56
CA PHE A 55 7.55 -2.15 -6.22
C PHE A 55 6.62 -1.81 -7.38
N TRP A 56 5.32 -1.79 -7.08
CA TRP A 56 4.24 -1.40 -7.97
C TRP A 56 3.35 -0.39 -7.27
N TRP A 57 2.97 0.72 -7.92
CA TRP A 57 2.12 1.71 -7.27
C TRP A 57 1.12 2.39 -8.20
N ARG A 58 0.01 2.80 -7.60
CA ARG A 58 -0.93 3.81 -8.08
C ARG A 58 -1.31 4.69 -6.90
N VAL A 59 -1.03 5.98 -6.97
CA VAL A 59 -1.28 6.95 -5.89
C VAL A 59 -1.77 8.28 -6.45
N GLY A 60 -2.78 8.87 -5.81
CA GLY A 60 -3.32 10.14 -6.27
C GLY A 60 -4.65 10.50 -5.60
N ASP A 61 -5.54 11.04 -6.40
CA ASP A 61 -6.91 11.35 -6.02
C ASP A 61 -7.86 10.16 -6.26
N PRO A 62 -9.07 10.16 -5.68
CA PRO A 62 -10.02 9.06 -5.89
C PRO A 62 -10.38 8.88 -7.37
N PRO A 63 -10.51 7.64 -7.88
CA PRO A 63 -10.98 7.40 -9.23
C PRO A 63 -12.39 7.95 -9.50
N PRO A 64 -12.69 8.39 -10.75
CA PRO A 64 -11.77 8.39 -11.89
C PRO A 64 -10.80 9.56 -11.83
N ASP A 65 -9.50 9.28 -11.89
CA ASP A 65 -8.45 10.29 -11.98
C ASP A 65 -7.40 9.89 -13.02
N GLU A 66 -7.27 10.71 -14.08
CA GLU A 66 -6.28 10.51 -15.14
C GLU A 66 -4.87 10.96 -14.76
N PHE A 67 -4.72 11.62 -13.59
CA PHE A 67 -3.48 12.23 -13.13
C PHE A 67 -2.83 11.49 -11.97
N ASP A 68 -3.29 10.29 -11.68
CA ASP A 68 -2.67 9.42 -10.71
C ASP A 68 -1.19 9.19 -11.05
N GLY A 69 -0.33 9.25 -10.03
CA GLY A 69 1.02 8.74 -10.13
C GLY A 69 0.99 7.21 -10.18
N THR A 70 1.60 6.63 -11.19
CA THR A 70 1.65 5.17 -11.36
C THR A 70 3.06 4.69 -11.69
N SER A 71 3.31 3.41 -11.46
CA SER A 71 4.51 2.74 -11.96
C SER A 71 4.43 2.39 -13.44
N ALA A 72 3.51 3.01 -14.20
CA ALA A 72 3.21 2.73 -15.60
C ALA A 72 2.89 1.24 -15.86
N ARG A 73 2.27 0.58 -14.89
CA ARG A 73 2.00 -0.87 -14.89
C ARG A 73 3.27 -1.72 -15.09
N GLN A 74 4.36 -1.26 -14.49
CA GLN A 74 5.64 -1.95 -14.49
C GLN A 74 6.12 -2.18 -13.06
N TRP A 75 6.73 -3.32 -12.81
CA TRP A 75 7.49 -3.55 -11.60
C TRP A 75 8.80 -2.77 -11.66
N THR A 76 9.06 -1.98 -10.63
CA THR A 76 10.29 -1.24 -10.39
C THR A 76 10.97 -1.74 -9.11
N THR A 77 12.04 -1.11 -8.69
CA THR A 77 12.59 -1.26 -7.34
C THR A 77 11.89 -0.30 -6.38
N LEU A 78 11.93 -0.61 -5.09
CA LEU A 78 11.38 0.25 -4.04
C LEU A 78 12.03 1.63 -4.09
N GLN A 79 11.22 2.69 -4.11
CA GLN A 79 11.67 4.07 -4.25
C GLN A 79 10.57 5.04 -3.84
N PHE A 80 10.88 6.32 -3.68
CA PHE A 80 9.85 7.35 -3.63
C PHE A 80 9.08 7.40 -4.95
N GLN A 81 7.85 7.87 -4.91
CA GLN A 81 7.02 8.03 -6.10
C GLN A 81 7.10 9.50 -6.56
N PRO A 82 7.33 9.75 -7.86
CA PRO A 82 7.42 11.11 -8.38
C PRO A 82 6.07 11.82 -8.31
N ARG A 83 6.09 13.12 -8.06
CA ARG A 83 4.89 13.95 -8.15
C ARG A 83 4.50 14.09 -9.61
N THR A 84 3.25 13.74 -9.93
CA THR A 84 2.66 14.06 -11.23
C THR A 84 2.33 15.55 -11.29
N PRO A 85 2.35 16.17 -12.48
CA PRO A 85 1.88 17.53 -12.64
C PRO A 85 0.46 17.65 -12.09
N ALA A 86 0.23 18.66 -11.26
CA ALA A 86 -1.12 18.94 -10.80
C ALA A 86 -2.00 19.29 -12.00
N MET A 87 -3.24 18.79 -12.01
CA MET A 87 -4.24 19.30 -12.95
C MET A 87 -4.35 20.82 -12.81
N SER A 88 -4.48 21.50 -13.94
CA SER A 88 -4.66 22.94 -13.96
C SER A 88 -5.88 23.30 -14.82
N GLY A 89 -6.49 24.46 -14.56
CA GLY A 89 -7.60 24.98 -15.34
C GLY A 89 -8.94 24.27 -15.12
N ASP A 90 -9.74 24.19 -16.20
CA ASP A 90 -11.13 23.69 -16.12
C ASP A 90 -11.23 22.17 -15.88
N ALA A 91 -10.19 21.41 -16.20
CA ALA A 91 -10.12 19.99 -15.88
C ALA A 91 -10.11 19.78 -14.36
N ALA A 92 -9.31 20.55 -13.63
CA ALA A 92 -9.26 20.52 -12.16
C ALA A 92 -10.59 20.89 -11.49
N LYS A 93 -11.38 21.76 -12.11
CA LYS A 93 -12.69 22.18 -11.59
C LYS A 93 -13.79 21.14 -11.75
N LYS A 94 -13.64 20.19 -12.67
CA LYS A 94 -14.65 19.16 -12.94
C LYS A 94 -14.62 18.01 -11.93
N ILE A 95 -13.49 17.78 -11.30
CA ILE A 95 -13.31 16.67 -10.36
C ILE A 95 -13.31 17.28 -8.94
N GLY A 96 -14.40 17.18 -8.22
CA GLY A 96 -14.72 17.98 -7.02
C GLY A 96 -13.82 17.77 -5.79
N ARG A 97 -12.87 16.84 -5.80
CA ARG A 97 -11.88 16.62 -4.72
C ARG A 97 -10.53 16.31 -5.37
N GLN A 98 -9.70 17.35 -5.46
CA GLN A 98 -8.35 17.18 -6.00
C GLN A 98 -7.31 17.68 -5.01
N TYR A 99 -6.53 16.77 -4.50
CA TYR A 99 -5.40 17.03 -3.62
C TYR A 99 -4.07 16.82 -4.34
N GLY A 100 -4.08 16.11 -5.49
CA GLY A 100 -2.87 15.61 -6.13
C GLY A 100 -2.26 14.42 -5.39
N ASN A 101 -1.26 13.81 -5.98
CA ASN A 101 -0.61 12.66 -5.33
C ASN A 101 0.34 13.08 -4.19
N PHE A 102 1.01 14.24 -4.29
CA PHE A 102 1.94 14.72 -3.27
C PHE A 102 1.93 16.24 -3.12
N ASN A 103 2.42 16.72 -1.98
CA ASN A 103 2.54 18.13 -1.70
C ASN A 103 3.34 18.84 -2.80
N LYS A 104 2.84 19.99 -3.25
CA LYS A 104 3.47 20.81 -4.32
C LYS A 104 4.87 21.32 -3.99
N LYS A 105 5.29 21.27 -2.73
CA LYS A 105 6.61 21.68 -2.27
C LYS A 105 7.68 20.64 -2.52
N SER A 106 7.30 19.38 -2.82
CA SER A 106 8.21 18.27 -3.08
C SER A 106 8.12 17.80 -4.52
N LYS A 107 9.17 17.18 -5.02
CA LYS A 107 9.20 16.50 -6.33
C LYS A 107 8.55 15.12 -6.30
N GLY A 108 8.17 14.63 -5.13
CA GLY A 108 7.53 13.35 -4.92
C GLY A 108 7.37 13.04 -3.44
N GLY A 109 6.97 11.83 -3.13
CA GLY A 109 6.79 11.38 -1.75
C GLY A 109 6.86 9.88 -1.61
N PHE A 110 6.72 9.39 -0.39
CA PHE A 110 6.76 7.97 -0.08
C PHE A 110 5.88 7.66 1.13
N GLY A 111 5.28 6.50 1.14
CA GLY A 111 4.46 6.05 2.27
C GLY A 111 5.22 5.12 3.22
N PRO A 112 4.47 4.50 4.14
CA PRO A 112 5.04 3.63 5.18
C PRO A 112 5.71 2.37 4.61
N GLU A 113 5.45 2.01 3.36
CA GLU A 113 6.08 0.86 2.71
C GLU A 113 7.60 0.90 2.78
N ILE A 114 8.20 2.08 2.66
CA ILE A 114 9.66 2.23 2.69
C ILE A 114 10.21 1.83 4.06
N GLY A 115 9.71 2.43 5.14
CA GLY A 115 10.14 2.12 6.49
C GLY A 115 9.87 0.66 6.87
N MET A 116 8.73 0.11 6.41
CA MET A 116 8.35 -1.28 6.64
C MET A 116 9.34 -2.25 5.98
N VAL A 117 9.59 -2.11 4.69
CA VAL A 117 10.48 -3.00 3.94
C VAL A 117 11.91 -2.92 4.47
N ARG A 118 12.44 -1.72 4.72
CA ARG A 118 13.79 -1.56 5.28
C ARG A 118 13.94 -2.24 6.63
N THR A 119 12.92 -2.17 7.47
CA THR A 119 12.91 -2.86 8.78
C THR A 119 12.86 -4.37 8.61
N LEU A 120 11.98 -4.89 7.75
CA LEU A 120 11.92 -6.33 7.45
C LEU A 120 13.25 -6.84 6.91
N ALA A 121 13.88 -6.13 5.97
CA ALA A 121 15.17 -6.50 5.38
C ALA A 121 16.35 -6.50 6.38
N THR A 122 16.20 -5.93 7.57
CA THR A 122 17.19 -6.08 8.66
C THR A 122 16.97 -7.33 9.50
N LYS A 123 15.79 -7.94 9.43
CA LYS A 123 15.39 -9.07 10.30
C LYS A 123 15.28 -10.39 9.55
N GLU A 124 15.15 -10.35 8.24
CA GLU A 124 14.96 -11.52 7.40
C GLU A 124 15.51 -11.31 5.98
N SER A 125 15.74 -12.40 5.27
CA SER A 125 16.25 -12.40 3.89
C SER A 125 15.19 -12.79 2.84
N ARG A 126 13.90 -12.84 3.24
CA ARG A 126 12.82 -13.20 2.32
C ARG A 126 12.69 -12.17 1.19
N PRO A 127 12.65 -12.59 -0.09
CA PRO A 127 12.39 -11.68 -1.19
C PRO A 127 11.02 -11.02 -1.05
N LEU A 128 10.98 -9.70 -1.17
CA LEU A 128 9.77 -8.92 -0.98
C LEU A 128 9.29 -8.26 -2.27
N ALA A 129 7.98 -8.07 -2.37
CA ALA A 129 7.32 -7.18 -3.30
C ALA A 129 6.33 -6.29 -2.55
N VAL A 130 6.11 -5.08 -3.03
CA VAL A 130 5.09 -4.17 -2.51
C VAL A 130 4.17 -3.77 -3.64
N ILE A 131 2.86 -3.84 -3.39
CA ILE A 131 1.83 -3.27 -4.24
C ILE A 131 1.16 -2.17 -3.42
N LYS A 132 1.16 -0.94 -3.92
CA LYS A 132 0.60 0.21 -3.23
C LYS A 132 -0.49 0.85 -4.06
N THR A 133 -1.69 0.99 -3.46
CA THR A 133 -2.82 1.71 -4.06
C THR A 133 -3.46 2.59 -3.01
N ALA A 134 -3.23 3.89 -3.08
CA ALA A 134 -3.68 4.83 -2.05
C ALA A 134 -4.19 6.13 -2.66
N PHE A 135 -5.28 6.68 -2.11
CA PHE A 135 -5.97 7.84 -2.65
C PHE A 135 -6.24 8.89 -1.57
N SER A 136 -5.77 10.12 -1.80
CA SER A 136 -5.89 11.23 -0.85
C SER A 136 -7.34 11.62 -0.58
N GLY A 137 -7.66 11.96 0.68
CA GLY A 137 -8.98 12.47 1.08
C GLY A 137 -10.13 11.48 0.99
N THR A 138 -9.86 10.17 0.97
CA THR A 138 -10.88 9.13 0.81
C THR A 138 -11.40 8.59 2.14
N SER A 139 -12.69 8.23 2.17
CA SER A 139 -13.36 7.62 3.32
C SER A 139 -13.84 6.20 3.02
N VAL A 140 -13.90 5.36 4.05
CA VAL A 140 -14.50 4.02 3.91
C VAL A 140 -15.98 4.12 3.56
N ALA A 141 -16.65 5.16 4.05
CA ALA A 141 -18.07 5.36 3.80
C ALA A 141 -18.41 5.69 2.34
N ALA A 142 -17.53 6.43 1.62
CA ALA A 142 -17.85 6.99 0.31
C ALA A 142 -16.95 6.52 -0.84
N ASP A 143 -15.79 5.92 -0.56
CA ASP A 143 -14.81 5.60 -1.60
C ASP A 143 -14.33 4.14 -1.59
N TRP A 144 -14.43 3.48 -0.43
CA TRP A 144 -14.01 2.10 -0.21
C TRP A 144 -15.15 1.16 0.21
N ASN A 145 -16.40 1.62 0.13
CA ASN A 145 -17.56 0.91 0.65
C ASN A 145 -18.07 -0.17 -0.31
N VAL A 146 -17.66 -1.40 -0.07
CA VAL A 146 -18.07 -2.57 -0.86
C VAL A 146 -19.58 -2.90 -0.74
N GLY A 147 -20.25 -2.37 0.25
CA GLY A 147 -21.72 -2.49 0.40
C GLY A 147 -22.53 -1.62 -0.58
N LEU A 148 -21.84 -0.70 -1.29
CA LEU A 148 -22.45 0.20 -2.26
C LEU A 148 -21.70 0.14 -3.60
N PRO A 149 -21.71 -1.03 -4.28
CA PRO A 149 -20.92 -1.24 -5.50
C PRO A 149 -21.33 -0.26 -6.62
N GLY A 150 -20.34 0.26 -7.32
CA GLY A 150 -20.52 1.26 -8.39
C GLY A 150 -20.91 2.65 -7.89
N LYS A 151 -21.03 2.87 -6.57
CA LYS A 151 -21.39 4.18 -5.97
C LYS A 151 -20.34 4.69 -5.01
N ALA A 152 -19.83 3.83 -4.12
CA ALA A 152 -18.92 4.23 -3.06
C ALA A 152 -17.73 3.25 -2.92
N ASP A 153 -17.43 2.47 -3.94
CA ASP A 153 -16.38 1.44 -3.93
C ASP A 153 -15.27 1.68 -4.95
N ALA A 154 -15.19 2.84 -5.57
CA ALA A 154 -14.27 3.12 -6.66
C ALA A 154 -12.79 2.91 -6.26
N CYS A 155 -12.37 3.34 -5.07
CA CYS A 155 -11.02 3.13 -4.58
C CYS A 155 -10.74 1.64 -4.28
N TYR A 156 -11.73 0.93 -3.73
CA TYR A 156 -11.63 -0.50 -3.49
C TYR A 156 -11.48 -1.28 -4.81
N ARG A 157 -12.29 -0.98 -5.83
CA ARG A 157 -12.18 -1.59 -7.16
C ARG A 157 -10.81 -1.32 -7.79
N ALA A 158 -10.35 -0.07 -7.74
CA ALA A 158 -9.04 0.29 -8.26
C ALA A 158 -7.91 -0.48 -7.57
N MET A 159 -7.98 -0.67 -6.25
CA MET A 159 -7.01 -1.46 -5.50
C MET A 159 -7.00 -2.93 -5.93
N ILE A 160 -8.18 -3.54 -6.05
CA ILE A 160 -8.30 -4.94 -6.47
C ILE A 160 -7.77 -5.12 -7.90
N ASP A 161 -8.16 -4.24 -8.83
CA ASP A 161 -7.75 -4.31 -10.22
C ASP A 161 -6.23 -4.13 -10.38
N GLU A 162 -5.64 -3.13 -9.71
CA GLU A 162 -4.19 -2.91 -9.74
C GLU A 162 -3.43 -4.09 -9.12
N THR A 163 -3.96 -4.69 -8.04
CA THR A 163 -3.34 -5.85 -7.41
C THR A 163 -3.33 -7.06 -8.36
N LYS A 164 -4.45 -7.34 -9.03
CA LYS A 164 -4.54 -8.44 -10.00
C LYS A 164 -3.60 -8.21 -11.19
N VAL A 165 -3.57 -7.01 -11.75
CA VAL A 165 -2.66 -6.65 -12.86
C VAL A 165 -1.19 -6.80 -12.44
N ALA A 166 -0.83 -6.37 -11.23
CA ALA A 166 0.53 -6.51 -10.70
C ALA A 166 0.92 -7.99 -10.54
N ILE A 167 0.03 -8.83 -10.01
CA ILE A 167 0.26 -10.27 -9.87
C ILE A 167 0.47 -10.92 -11.24
N ASP A 168 -0.37 -10.61 -12.23
CA ASP A 168 -0.24 -11.15 -13.58
C ASP A 168 1.05 -10.70 -14.26
N ALA A 169 1.45 -9.43 -14.07
CA ALA A 169 2.71 -8.91 -14.57
C ALA A 169 3.95 -9.60 -13.92
N ALA A 170 3.90 -9.96 -12.66
CA ALA A 170 4.95 -10.76 -12.01
C ALA A 170 4.99 -12.19 -12.57
N LYS A 171 3.82 -12.82 -12.68
CA LYS A 171 3.67 -14.18 -13.23
C LYS A 171 4.22 -14.29 -14.66
N SER A 172 3.99 -13.27 -15.50
CA SER A 172 4.53 -13.23 -16.86
C SER A 172 6.07 -13.21 -16.92
N LYS A 173 6.71 -12.80 -15.83
CA LYS A 173 8.17 -12.82 -15.63
C LYS A 173 8.68 -14.08 -14.90
N GLY A 174 7.83 -15.07 -14.68
CA GLY A 174 8.16 -16.29 -13.94
C GLY A 174 8.25 -16.11 -12.42
N ILE A 175 7.70 -15.01 -11.88
CA ILE A 175 7.71 -14.69 -10.46
C ILE A 175 6.35 -15.01 -9.86
N THR A 176 6.34 -15.83 -8.80
CA THR A 176 5.14 -16.12 -8.00
C THR A 176 5.06 -15.14 -6.83
N LEU A 177 3.97 -14.41 -6.73
CA LEU A 177 3.70 -13.53 -5.58
C LEU A 177 2.84 -14.26 -4.56
N ARG A 178 3.31 -14.31 -3.31
CA ARG A 178 2.59 -14.90 -2.17
C ARG A 178 2.09 -13.79 -1.25
N PRO A 179 0.77 -13.68 -0.99
CA PRO A 179 0.21 -12.65 -0.13
C PRO A 179 0.70 -12.85 1.31
N ARG A 180 1.22 -11.79 1.94
CA ARG A 180 1.74 -11.83 3.30
C ARG A 180 0.97 -10.92 4.24
N ALA A 181 0.80 -9.65 3.88
CA ALA A 181 0.12 -8.66 4.70
C ALA A 181 -0.59 -7.60 3.87
N PHE A 182 -1.65 -7.06 4.44
CA PHE A 182 -2.33 -5.84 4.02
C PHE A 182 -2.11 -4.76 5.06
N VAL A 183 -1.61 -3.61 4.65
CA VAL A 183 -1.39 -2.42 5.46
C VAL A 183 -2.43 -1.38 5.11
N TRP A 184 -3.22 -0.98 6.09
CA TRP A 184 -4.27 0.01 5.97
C TRP A 184 -3.92 1.26 6.78
N VAL A 185 -3.78 2.42 6.10
CA VAL A 185 -3.50 3.71 6.75
C VAL A 185 -4.58 4.70 6.33
N GLN A 186 -5.67 4.73 7.09
CA GLN A 186 -6.85 5.55 6.77
C GLN A 186 -7.75 5.66 8.01
N GLY A 187 -8.61 6.66 8.05
CA GLY A 187 -9.64 6.86 9.08
C GLY A 187 -9.95 8.34 9.29
N GLU A 188 -9.04 9.22 8.91
CA GLU A 188 -9.16 10.64 9.15
C GLU A 188 -10.37 11.25 8.41
N SER A 189 -10.65 10.79 7.19
CA SER A 189 -11.80 11.26 6.40
C SER A 189 -13.15 10.77 6.94
N ASP A 190 -13.17 9.66 7.67
CA ASP A 190 -14.35 9.14 8.36
C ASP A 190 -14.52 9.69 9.78
N ALA A 191 -13.54 10.47 10.29
CA ALA A 191 -13.58 11.07 11.62
C ALA A 191 -14.53 12.29 11.68
N ASN A 192 -15.81 12.06 11.42
CA ASN A 192 -16.88 13.05 11.43
C ASN A 192 -18.20 12.45 11.95
N ALA A 193 -19.20 13.32 12.22
CA ALA A 193 -20.48 12.90 12.82
C ALA A 193 -21.27 11.92 11.95
N LYS A 194 -21.15 12.03 10.63
CA LYS A 194 -21.91 11.22 9.68
C LYS A 194 -21.34 9.80 9.57
N ASP A 195 -20.02 9.68 9.42
CA ASP A 195 -19.38 8.46 8.92
C ASP A 195 -18.79 7.59 10.05
N ALA A 196 -18.38 8.20 11.17
CA ALA A 196 -17.73 7.48 12.26
C ALA A 196 -18.58 6.37 12.91
N ALA A 197 -19.91 6.47 12.82
CA ALA A 197 -20.80 5.45 13.40
C ALA A 197 -20.80 4.13 12.59
N ALA A 198 -20.61 4.21 11.27
CA ALA A 198 -20.63 3.05 10.37
C ALA A 198 -19.24 2.48 10.09
N TYR A 199 -18.18 3.09 10.63
CA TYR A 199 -16.80 2.75 10.27
C TYR A 199 -16.44 1.29 10.55
N VAL A 200 -16.82 0.72 11.71
CA VAL A 200 -16.59 -0.70 12.05
C VAL A 200 -17.21 -1.62 11.00
N ALA A 201 -18.47 -1.39 10.66
CA ALA A 201 -19.19 -2.25 9.71
C ALA A 201 -18.59 -2.15 8.30
N ASN A 202 -18.34 -0.93 7.82
CA ASN A 202 -17.81 -0.69 6.47
C ASN A 202 -16.39 -1.22 6.33
N LEU A 203 -15.50 -0.96 7.29
CA LEU A 203 -14.12 -1.46 7.27
C LEU A 203 -14.09 -2.99 7.35
N SER A 204 -14.89 -3.60 8.23
CA SER A 204 -14.97 -5.06 8.35
C SER A 204 -15.45 -5.71 7.05
N ALA A 205 -16.45 -5.12 6.38
CA ALA A 205 -16.96 -5.62 5.11
C ALA A 205 -15.87 -5.54 4.02
N MET A 206 -15.17 -4.41 3.92
CA MET A 206 -14.08 -4.21 2.96
C MET A 206 -12.95 -5.24 3.16
N LEU A 207 -12.51 -5.46 4.39
CA LEU A 207 -11.42 -6.40 4.70
C LEU A 207 -11.80 -7.86 4.43
N LYS A 208 -13.05 -8.23 4.70
CA LYS A 208 -13.58 -9.56 4.35
C LYS A 208 -13.64 -9.76 2.84
N SER A 209 -14.16 -8.76 2.11
CA SER A 209 -14.20 -8.77 0.65
C SER A 209 -12.80 -8.86 0.03
N LEU A 210 -11.83 -8.14 0.57
CA LEU A 210 -10.43 -8.20 0.14
C LEU A 210 -9.88 -9.64 0.18
N ARG A 211 -10.05 -10.33 1.31
CA ARG A 211 -9.61 -11.72 1.45
C ARG A 211 -10.30 -12.66 0.47
N THR A 212 -11.59 -12.45 0.26
CA THR A 212 -12.38 -13.27 -0.68
C THR A 212 -11.97 -13.04 -2.13
N GLU A 213 -11.84 -11.79 -2.55
CA GLU A 213 -11.57 -11.45 -3.95
C GLU A 213 -10.13 -11.74 -4.40
N LEU A 214 -9.20 -11.76 -3.45
CA LEU A 214 -7.81 -12.15 -3.71
C LEU A 214 -7.52 -13.63 -3.37
N ASP A 215 -8.53 -14.37 -2.90
CA ASP A 215 -8.38 -15.75 -2.42
C ASP A 215 -7.24 -15.88 -1.37
N THR A 216 -7.29 -15.00 -0.37
CA THR A 216 -6.23 -14.88 0.65
C THR A 216 -6.80 -14.90 2.08
N PRO A 217 -7.45 -16.00 2.51
CA PRO A 217 -8.13 -16.06 3.80
C PRO A 217 -7.19 -15.80 5.00
N ASP A 218 -5.93 -16.13 4.85
CA ASP A 218 -4.89 -15.99 5.88
C ASP A 218 -4.08 -14.69 5.80
N LEU A 219 -4.45 -13.75 4.94
CA LEU A 219 -3.77 -12.46 4.81
C LEU A 219 -3.74 -11.73 6.17
N ILE A 220 -2.56 -11.33 6.62
CA ILE A 220 -2.43 -10.54 7.85
C ILE A 220 -2.89 -9.11 7.59
N LEU A 221 -3.79 -8.60 8.44
CA LEU A 221 -4.35 -7.25 8.32
C LEU A 221 -3.73 -6.35 9.40
N LEU A 222 -3.05 -5.29 8.98
CA LEU A 222 -2.41 -4.31 9.85
C LEU A 222 -3.09 -2.95 9.67
N LEU A 223 -3.79 -2.48 10.68
CA LEU A 223 -4.65 -1.30 10.64
C LEU A 223 -4.04 -0.15 11.45
N GLY A 224 -4.05 1.06 10.91
CA GLY A 224 -3.61 2.24 11.64
C GLY A 224 -4.16 3.53 11.04
N VAL A 225 -4.10 4.59 11.81
CA VAL A 225 -4.57 5.93 11.45
C VAL A 225 -3.69 6.98 12.11
N ASN A 226 -3.58 8.18 11.55
CA ASN A 226 -2.90 9.28 12.22
C ASN A 226 -3.70 9.75 13.43
N THR A 227 -3.28 9.35 14.62
CA THR A 227 -3.96 9.66 15.89
C THR A 227 -3.94 11.15 16.22
N ARG A 228 -3.05 11.94 15.60
CA ARG A 228 -2.90 13.38 15.84
C ARG A 228 -3.65 14.26 14.84
N PHE A 229 -4.39 13.66 13.91
CA PHE A 229 -5.17 14.40 12.91
C PHE A 229 -6.01 15.52 13.53
N GLY A 230 -6.03 16.71 12.87
CA GLY A 230 -6.71 17.88 13.40
C GLY A 230 -6.05 18.45 14.66
N ASN A 231 -4.73 18.29 14.81
CA ASN A 231 -3.95 18.68 15.98
C ASN A 231 -4.42 17.99 17.28
N GLY A 232 -4.91 16.76 17.16
CA GLY A 232 -5.46 15.98 18.28
C GLY A 232 -6.80 16.51 18.83
N LYS A 233 -7.44 17.48 18.14
CA LYS A 233 -8.68 18.13 18.60
C LYS A 233 -9.92 17.61 17.87
N ASN A 234 -9.78 16.70 16.90
CA ASN A 234 -10.94 16.13 16.23
C ASN A 234 -11.71 15.21 17.21
N PRO A 235 -12.99 15.53 17.55
CA PRO A 235 -13.75 14.80 18.57
C PRO A 235 -14.14 13.38 18.13
N PHE A 236 -14.02 13.04 16.85
CA PHE A 236 -14.36 11.74 16.31
C PHE A 236 -13.16 10.80 16.17
N MET A 237 -11.91 11.31 16.23
CA MET A 237 -10.71 10.48 16.14
C MET A 237 -10.66 9.36 17.17
N PRO A 238 -10.99 9.59 18.46
CA PRO A 238 -11.03 8.49 19.44
C PRO A 238 -11.98 7.36 19.03
N LYS A 239 -13.09 7.69 18.37
CA LYS A 239 -14.06 6.70 17.89
C LYS A 239 -13.49 5.89 16.71
N ILE A 240 -12.78 6.52 15.78
CA ILE A 240 -12.11 5.84 14.67
C ILE A 240 -11.01 4.91 15.17
N ILE A 241 -10.20 5.36 16.13
CA ILE A 241 -9.15 4.54 16.76
C ILE A 241 -9.77 3.31 17.43
N ALA A 242 -10.80 3.51 18.26
CA ALA A 242 -11.51 2.42 18.92
C ALA A 242 -12.14 1.44 17.92
N ALA A 243 -12.70 1.97 16.83
CA ALA A 243 -13.29 1.15 15.75
C ALA A 243 -12.24 0.27 15.05
N GLN A 244 -11.03 0.78 14.78
CA GLN A 244 -9.96 -0.05 14.20
C GLN A 244 -9.46 -1.11 15.19
N GLN A 245 -9.40 -0.81 16.47
CA GLN A 245 -9.07 -1.78 17.53
C GLN A 245 -10.15 -2.87 17.64
N GLU A 246 -11.42 -2.51 17.56
CA GLU A 246 -12.55 -3.44 17.52
C GLU A 246 -12.47 -4.36 16.31
N VAL A 247 -12.28 -3.82 15.10
CA VAL A 247 -12.13 -4.60 13.88
C VAL A 247 -10.93 -5.55 13.96
N ALA A 248 -9.80 -5.07 14.49
CA ALA A 248 -8.59 -5.88 14.67
C ALA A 248 -8.78 -7.01 15.68
N THR A 249 -9.66 -6.84 16.66
CA THR A 249 -10.01 -7.89 17.63
C THR A 249 -11.00 -8.88 17.04
N ALA A 250 -11.96 -8.40 16.26
CA ALA A 250 -13.04 -9.22 15.71
C ALA A 250 -12.62 -10.07 14.50
N LEU A 251 -11.66 -9.62 13.71
CA LEU A 251 -11.19 -10.34 12.52
C LEU A 251 -9.99 -11.21 12.83
N PRO A 252 -9.95 -12.47 12.36
CA PRO A 252 -8.78 -13.32 12.52
C PRO A 252 -7.59 -12.70 11.80
N ARG A 253 -6.39 -12.89 12.35
CA ARG A 253 -5.12 -12.42 11.79
C ARG A 253 -5.13 -10.90 11.47
N ALA A 254 -5.74 -10.10 12.34
CA ALA A 254 -5.75 -8.65 12.26
C ALA A 254 -5.11 -8.02 13.50
N ARG A 255 -4.48 -6.85 13.33
CA ARG A 255 -3.86 -6.08 14.42
C ARG A 255 -4.00 -4.59 14.16
N TYR A 256 -4.36 -3.84 15.19
CA TYR A 256 -4.19 -2.39 15.22
C TYR A 256 -2.72 -2.04 15.49
N VAL A 257 -2.16 -1.14 14.70
CA VAL A 257 -0.80 -0.61 14.86
C VAL A 257 -0.91 0.82 15.37
N ASP A 258 -0.47 1.03 16.59
CA ASP A 258 -0.49 2.36 17.21
C ASP A 258 0.52 3.29 16.54
N THR A 259 0.04 4.41 16.02
CA THR A 259 0.84 5.45 15.37
C THR A 259 1.10 6.66 16.29
N ALA A 260 0.64 6.61 17.55
CA ALA A 260 0.80 7.72 18.49
C ALA A 260 2.29 8.08 18.67
N GLY A 261 2.56 9.40 18.71
CA GLY A 261 3.91 9.93 18.85
C GLY A 261 4.74 9.95 17.56
N ALA A 262 4.30 9.34 16.45
CA ALA A 262 4.96 9.52 15.16
C ALA A 262 4.88 11.00 14.72
N GLU A 263 5.97 11.50 14.15
CA GLU A 263 6.09 12.91 13.79
C GLU A 263 5.09 13.31 12.70
N THR A 264 4.42 14.43 12.91
CA THR A 264 3.41 14.97 11.99
C THR A 264 3.68 16.43 11.69
N LEU A 265 3.29 16.88 10.48
CA LEU A 265 3.55 18.23 10.00
C LEU A 265 2.63 19.27 10.67
N PRO A 266 3.17 20.25 11.43
CA PRO A 266 2.38 21.33 12.01
C PRO A 266 1.92 22.35 10.95
N PRO A 267 0.90 23.17 11.21
CA PRO A 267 0.14 23.28 12.46
C PRO A 267 -1.04 22.31 12.57
N THR A 268 -1.46 21.70 11.46
CA THR A 268 -2.70 20.90 11.40
C THR A 268 -2.50 19.45 11.82
N HIS A 269 -1.25 18.96 11.74
CA HIS A 269 -0.90 17.57 12.00
C HIS A 269 -1.73 16.57 11.16
N THR A 270 -2.12 16.98 9.94
CA THR A 270 -2.92 16.17 9.01
C THR A 270 -2.12 14.98 8.47
N HIS A 271 -0.84 15.20 8.22
CA HIS A 271 0.03 14.17 7.64
C HIS A 271 1.28 13.93 8.48
N PHE A 272 1.81 12.72 8.37
CA PHE A 272 3.13 12.40 8.87
C PHE A 272 4.19 13.11 8.03
N THR A 273 5.29 13.51 8.68
CA THR A 273 6.52 13.92 8.01
C THR A 273 7.26 12.71 7.41
N ALA A 274 8.35 12.94 6.70
CA ALA A 274 9.22 11.85 6.22
C ALA A 274 9.69 10.94 7.38
N VAL A 275 10.12 11.55 8.50
CA VAL A 275 10.53 10.82 9.71
C VAL A 275 9.38 10.02 10.30
N GLY A 276 8.21 10.65 10.46
CA GLY A 276 7.01 9.99 10.97
C GLY A 276 6.54 8.85 10.08
N THR A 277 6.61 9.02 8.76
CA THR A 277 6.24 8.00 7.77
C THR A 277 7.16 6.77 7.83
N LEU A 278 8.48 6.97 7.94
CA LEU A 278 9.43 5.88 8.14
C LEU A 278 9.19 5.16 9.47
N GLU A 279 8.90 5.91 10.52
CA GLU A 279 8.62 5.36 11.86
C GLU A 279 7.35 4.52 11.89
N ILE A 280 6.24 4.97 11.30
CA ILE A 280 5.03 4.13 11.25
C ILE A 280 5.26 2.89 10.39
N GLY A 281 6.04 2.99 9.29
CA GLY A 281 6.47 1.84 8.51
C GLY A 281 7.23 0.80 9.35
N ARG A 282 8.17 1.24 10.18
CA ARG A 282 8.88 0.39 11.15
C ARG A 282 7.91 -0.33 12.09
N ARG A 283 6.93 0.39 12.64
CA ARG A 283 5.92 -0.20 13.54
C ARG A 283 5.05 -1.24 12.84
N TYR A 284 4.68 -1.03 11.58
CA TYR A 284 3.98 -2.03 10.77
C TYR A 284 4.84 -3.30 10.58
N ALA A 285 6.13 -3.15 10.33
CA ALA A 285 7.04 -4.29 10.21
C ALA A 285 7.14 -5.08 11.52
N GLU A 286 7.30 -4.39 12.64
CA GLU A 286 7.38 -5.01 13.98
C GLU A 286 6.09 -5.74 14.35
N ALA A 287 4.94 -5.13 14.03
CA ALA A 287 3.63 -5.75 14.23
C ALA A 287 3.49 -7.03 13.40
N LEU A 288 3.94 -7.02 12.13
CA LEU A 288 3.94 -8.19 11.26
C LEU A 288 4.82 -9.32 11.83
N LEU A 289 6.07 -9.02 12.15
CA LEU A 289 7.03 -9.98 12.69
C LEU A 289 6.55 -10.58 14.01
N SER A 290 6.05 -9.75 14.94
CA SER A 290 5.48 -10.20 16.20
C SER A 290 4.26 -11.11 15.99
N PHE A 291 3.44 -10.83 14.98
CA PHE A 291 2.28 -11.66 14.66
C PHE A 291 2.70 -13.04 14.11
N GLU A 292 3.75 -13.09 13.29
CA GLU A 292 4.27 -14.33 12.72
C GLU A 292 5.02 -15.18 13.76
N SER A 293 5.66 -14.55 14.74
CA SER A 293 6.41 -15.22 15.80
C SER A 293 5.50 -15.81 16.90
N ALA A 294 4.24 -15.39 16.98
CA ALA A 294 3.28 -15.87 17.97
C ALA A 294 2.60 -17.20 17.57
N LYS A 295 3.10 -17.86 16.51
CA LYS A 295 2.73 -19.22 16.09
C LYS A 295 3.67 -20.21 16.75
#